data_749d77c528e70fb10cd7137a76e9e515
#
_entry.id   749d77c528e70fb10cd7137a76e9e515
#
_cell.length_a   1.000
_cell.length_b   1.000
_cell.length_c   1.000
_cell.angle_alpha   90.00
_cell.angle_beta   90.00
_cell.angle_gamma   90.00
#
_symmetry.space_group_name_H-M   'P 1'
#
loop_
_entity.id
_entity.type
_entity.pdbx_description
1 polymer ?
#
loop_
_entity_poly.entity_id
_entity_poly.type
_entity_poly.pdbx_seq_one_letter_code
_entity_poly.pdbx_strand_id
1 'polypeptide(L)'
;MRTSDLKSKYYNNLLDEEFDYSVMASFIAYPLIDVTQRFVKTQDRFTYPAKVHLGNYSSLQDFEKSQRRIDFIMVSRELAKKCVNSTVYNGEETGMLSDHYPVMAEFKLD
;
A
#
# COMPACT_ATOMS: atom_id res chain seq x y z
N MET A 1 -9.82 -6.87 -3.28
CA MET A 1 -10.66 -7.27 -3.15
C MET A 1 -11.36 -7.05 -2.01
N ARG A 2 -12.32 -6.97 -1.94
CA ARG A 2 -13.08 -6.61 -0.83
C ARG A 2 -14.12 -7.62 -0.57
N THR A 3 -14.49 -7.74 0.63
CA THR A 3 -15.63 -8.55 0.99
C THR A 3 -16.76 -7.65 1.40
N SER A 4 -16.82 -6.51 0.80
CA SER A 4 -17.72 -5.47 1.24
C SER A 4 -19.17 -5.84 1.13
N ASP A 5 -19.49 -6.78 0.29
CA ASP A 5 -20.89 -7.18 0.12
C ASP A 5 -21.36 -8.16 1.16
N LEU A 6 -20.51 -8.56 2.08
CA LEU A 6 -20.86 -9.62 2.98
C LEU A 6 -21.85 -9.22 4.03
N LYS A 7 -21.72 -8.04 4.60
CA LYS A 7 -22.51 -7.68 5.76
C LYS A 7 -22.85 -6.23 5.69
N SER A 8 -23.23 -5.66 6.81
CA SER A 8 -23.43 -4.24 6.87
C SER A 8 -22.09 -3.56 6.60
N LYS A 9 -22.20 -2.31 6.20
CA LYS A 9 -21.01 -1.56 5.92
C LYS A 9 -20.08 -1.50 7.10
N TYR A 10 -20.62 -1.29 8.28
CA TYR A 10 -19.82 -1.24 9.48
C TYR A 10 -19.09 -2.56 9.72
N TYR A 11 -19.82 -3.65 9.62
CA TYR A 11 -19.24 -4.96 9.85
C TYR A 11 -18.14 -5.25 8.85
N ASN A 12 -18.38 -4.92 7.59
CA ASN A 12 -17.38 -5.14 6.56
C ASN A 12 -16.13 -4.33 6.81
N ASN A 13 -16.29 -3.08 7.20
CA ASN A 13 -15.14 -2.24 7.48
C ASN A 13 -14.29 -2.79 8.59
N LEU A 14 -14.94 -3.28 9.63
CA LEU A 14 -14.23 -3.82 10.78
C LEU A 14 -13.49 -5.09 10.40
N LEU A 15 -14.16 -5.97 9.68
CA LEU A 15 -13.55 -7.22 9.24
C LEU A 15 -12.44 -6.99 8.25
N ASP A 16 -12.62 -6.03 7.36
CA ASP A 16 -11.59 -5.73 6.37
C ASP A 16 -10.31 -5.28 7.04
N GLU A 17 -10.41 -4.48 8.08
CA GLU A 17 -9.22 -4.05 8.78
C GLU A 17 -8.51 -5.20 9.44
N GLU A 18 -9.25 -6.05 10.14
CA GLU A 18 -8.65 -7.21 10.78
C GLU A 18 -8.09 -8.18 9.76
N PHE A 19 -8.80 -8.34 8.66
CA PHE A 19 -8.36 -9.23 7.60
C PHE A 19 -7.06 -8.74 6.99
N ASP A 20 -6.95 -7.45 6.74
CA ASP A 20 -5.74 -6.87 6.18
C ASP A 20 -4.54 -7.10 7.08
N TYR A 21 -4.72 -6.89 8.38
CA TYR A 21 -3.64 -7.14 9.32
C TYR A 21 -3.23 -8.60 9.32
N SER A 22 -4.20 -9.51 9.33
CA SER A 22 -3.93 -10.94 9.32
C SER A 22 -3.18 -11.36 8.07
N VAL A 23 -3.65 -10.88 6.91
CA VAL A 23 -3.06 -11.24 5.65
C VAL A 23 -1.63 -10.72 5.56
N MET A 24 -1.41 -9.49 5.96
CA MET A 24 -0.07 -8.92 5.91
C MET A 24 0.88 -9.62 6.87
N ALA A 25 0.38 -9.98 8.04
CA ALA A 25 1.21 -10.73 8.99
C ALA A 25 1.60 -12.08 8.41
N SER A 26 0.69 -12.73 7.69
CA SER A 26 0.99 -14.00 7.03
C SER A 26 2.04 -13.85 5.97
N PHE A 27 1.93 -12.82 5.14
CA PHE A 27 2.92 -12.57 4.09
C PHE A 27 4.29 -12.30 4.68
N ILE A 28 4.33 -11.55 5.76
CA ILE A 28 5.62 -11.24 6.40
C ILE A 28 6.23 -12.49 7.03
N ALA A 29 5.38 -13.40 7.51
CA ALA A 29 5.86 -14.62 8.14
C ALA A 29 6.41 -15.63 7.13
N TYR A 30 5.99 -15.55 5.87
CA TYR A 30 6.53 -16.43 4.84
C TYR A 30 7.88 -15.89 4.37
N PRO A 31 8.65 -16.70 3.63
CA PRO A 31 9.95 -16.24 3.13
C PRO A 31 9.78 -15.32 1.93
N LEU A 32 8.88 -14.36 2.03
CA LEU A 32 8.70 -13.32 1.04
C LEU A 32 9.25 -12.02 1.59
N ILE A 33 9.81 -11.22 0.69
CA ILE A 33 10.50 -10.00 1.05
C ILE A 33 9.73 -8.80 0.50
N ASP A 34 9.50 -7.82 1.35
CA ASP A 34 8.92 -6.55 0.96
C ASP A 34 10.07 -5.64 0.52
N VAL A 35 10.29 -5.58 -0.79
CA VAL A 35 11.47 -4.86 -1.29
C VAL A 35 11.36 -3.35 -1.12
N THR A 36 10.15 -2.81 -1.07
CA THR A 36 9.99 -1.36 -0.95
C THR A 36 10.63 -0.83 0.34
N GLN A 37 10.62 -1.62 1.40
CA GLN A 37 11.21 -1.19 2.67
C GLN A 37 12.68 -0.81 2.56
N ARG A 38 13.38 -1.37 1.58
CA ARG A 38 14.81 -1.13 1.44
C ARG A 38 15.11 0.22 0.82
N PHE A 39 14.18 0.78 0.11
CA PHE A 39 14.45 1.97 -0.71
C PHE A 39 13.60 3.18 -0.34
N VAL A 40 12.49 2.98 0.36
CA VAL A 40 11.56 4.06 0.65
C VAL A 40 11.41 4.21 2.15
N LYS A 41 11.54 5.43 2.65
CA LYS A 41 11.40 5.70 4.09
C LYS A 41 9.98 5.42 4.53
N THR A 42 9.83 5.05 5.79
CA THR A 42 8.53 4.66 6.34
C THR A 42 7.45 5.69 6.04
N GLN A 43 7.74 6.97 6.23
CA GLN A 43 6.74 8.01 6.06
C GLN A 43 6.37 8.25 4.61
N ASP A 44 7.13 7.68 3.67
CA ASP A 44 6.89 7.89 2.24
C ASP A 44 6.31 6.66 1.56
N ARG A 45 5.88 5.68 2.32
CA ARG A 45 5.39 4.42 1.75
C ARG A 45 3.90 4.35 1.53
N PHE A 46 3.15 5.41 1.86
CA PHE A 46 1.71 5.35 1.78
C PHE A 46 1.25 5.25 0.32
N THR A 47 0.24 4.41 0.09
CA THR A 47 -0.29 4.17 -1.24
C THR A 47 -1.77 4.51 -1.35
N TYR A 48 -2.44 4.82 -0.25
CA TYR A 48 -3.88 5.06 -0.25
C TYR A 48 -4.24 5.94 0.95
N PRO A 49 -5.21 6.82 0.85
CA PRO A 49 -5.90 7.23 -0.36
C PRO A 49 -5.09 8.25 -1.15
N ALA A 50 -5.29 8.27 -2.46
CA ALA A 50 -4.64 9.26 -3.30
C ALA A 50 -5.36 10.59 -3.20
N LYS A 51 -4.72 11.65 -3.68
CA LYS A 51 -5.22 13.00 -3.53
C LYS A 51 -6.59 13.22 -4.18
N VAL A 52 -6.94 12.39 -5.15
CA VAL A 52 -8.25 12.46 -5.78
C VAL A 52 -9.38 12.32 -4.75
N HIS A 53 -9.09 11.71 -3.60
CA HIS A 53 -10.08 11.53 -2.53
C HIS A 53 -10.10 12.69 -1.52
N LEU A 54 -9.28 13.69 -1.71
CA LEU A 54 -9.15 14.76 -0.71
C LEU A 54 -10.51 15.39 -0.37
N GLY A 55 -11.37 15.54 -1.36
CA GLY A 55 -12.67 16.15 -1.15
C GLY A 55 -13.62 15.35 -0.27
N ASN A 56 -13.30 14.10 0.01
CA ASN A 56 -14.12 13.25 0.87
C ASN A 56 -13.79 13.43 2.35
N TYR A 57 -12.86 14.31 2.67
CA TYR A 57 -12.41 14.49 4.05
C TYR A 57 -12.70 15.90 4.52
N SER A 58 -12.85 16.06 5.82
CA SER A 58 -13.19 17.36 6.40
C SER A 58 -12.08 18.38 6.24
N SER A 59 -10.84 17.92 6.20
CA SER A 59 -9.71 18.83 6.11
C SER A 59 -8.54 18.09 5.49
N LEU A 60 -7.56 18.84 5.03
CA LEU A 60 -6.32 18.28 4.53
C LEU A 60 -5.64 17.44 5.61
N GLN A 61 -5.72 17.92 6.85
CA GLN A 61 -5.10 17.23 7.96
C GLN A 61 -5.73 15.85 8.18
N ASP A 62 -7.06 15.77 8.12
CA ASP A 62 -7.76 14.49 8.25
C ASP A 62 -7.38 13.56 7.11
N PHE A 63 -7.27 14.10 5.90
CA PHE A 63 -6.88 13.32 4.74
C PHE A 63 -5.49 12.73 4.94
N GLU A 64 -4.55 13.56 5.38
CA GLU A 64 -3.18 13.10 5.55
C GLU A 64 -3.07 12.04 6.64
N LYS A 65 -3.87 12.16 7.69
CA LYS A 65 -3.86 11.15 8.75
C LYS A 65 -4.40 9.81 8.29
N SER A 66 -5.22 9.81 7.25
CA SER A 66 -5.80 8.57 6.75
C SER A 66 -4.88 7.84 5.78
N GLN A 67 -3.83 8.48 5.33
CA GLN A 67 -2.93 7.87 4.37
C GLN A 67 -2.17 6.72 4.99
N ARG A 68 -2.13 5.62 4.27
CA ARG A 68 -1.52 4.39 4.77
C ARG A 68 -1.04 3.53 3.61
N ARG A 69 -0.26 2.55 3.96
CA ARG A 69 0.30 1.63 2.97
C ARG A 69 -0.56 0.37 2.91
N ILE A 70 -1.20 0.14 1.77
CA ILE A 70 -2.01 -1.07 1.57
C ILE A 70 -1.64 -1.82 0.30
N ASP A 71 -0.70 -1.32 -0.48
CA ASP A 71 -0.26 -1.97 -1.71
C ASP A 71 1.21 -2.35 -1.53
N PHE A 72 1.52 -3.62 -1.77
CA PHE A 72 2.84 -4.18 -1.50
C PHE A 72 3.32 -4.99 -2.68
N ILE A 73 4.65 -5.04 -2.85
CA ILE A 73 5.28 -5.94 -3.80
C ILE A 73 6.14 -6.90 -2.98
N MET A 74 5.69 -8.15 -2.90
CA MET A 74 6.36 -9.17 -2.11
C MET A 74 7.01 -10.16 -3.04
N VAL A 75 8.28 -10.44 -2.84
CA VAL A 75 9.03 -11.30 -3.75
C VAL A 75 9.84 -12.32 -2.98
N SER A 76 10.30 -13.34 -3.70
CA SER A 76 11.16 -14.35 -3.12
C SER A 76 12.49 -13.75 -2.70
N ARG A 77 13.20 -14.48 -1.87
CA ARG A 77 14.50 -14.04 -1.42
C ARG A 77 15.47 -13.87 -2.59
N GLU A 78 15.43 -14.82 -3.53
CA GLU A 78 16.29 -14.74 -4.71
C GLU A 78 15.99 -13.51 -5.54
N LEU A 79 14.73 -13.24 -5.78
CA LEU A 79 14.37 -12.08 -6.58
C LEU A 79 14.68 -10.79 -5.84
N ALA A 80 14.51 -10.79 -4.52
CA ALA A 80 14.82 -9.61 -3.72
C ALA A 80 16.27 -9.19 -3.85
N LYS A 81 17.17 -10.17 -4.01
CA LYS A 81 18.59 -9.86 -4.19
C LYS A 81 18.85 -9.10 -5.47
N LYS A 82 17.96 -9.23 -6.43
CA LYS A 82 18.11 -8.56 -7.73
C LYS A 82 17.38 -7.23 -7.79
N CYS A 83 16.73 -6.84 -6.72
CA CYS A 83 16.01 -5.58 -6.68
C CYS A 83 16.99 -4.43 -6.57
N VAL A 84 16.92 -3.53 -7.52
CA VAL A 84 17.83 -2.38 -7.57
C VAL A 84 17.13 -1.08 -7.20
N ASN A 85 15.81 -1.06 -7.20
CA ASN A 85 15.09 0.14 -6.81
C ASN A 85 13.64 -0.18 -6.52
N SER A 86 13.02 0.64 -5.67
CA SER A 86 11.58 0.59 -5.45
C SER A 86 11.13 1.99 -5.08
N THR A 87 9.94 2.36 -5.56
CA THR A 87 9.42 3.70 -5.37
C THR A 87 7.91 3.62 -5.18
N VAL A 88 7.40 4.51 -4.35
CA VAL A 88 5.96 4.75 -4.27
C VAL A 88 5.76 6.14 -4.88
N TYR A 89 4.98 6.19 -5.96
CA TYR A 89 4.76 7.44 -6.67
C TYR A 89 3.60 8.19 -6.03
N ASN A 90 3.84 8.71 -4.84
CA ASN A 90 2.80 9.40 -4.07
C ASN A 90 3.01 10.91 -4.04
N GLY A 91 3.62 11.45 -5.08
CA GLY A 91 3.78 12.88 -5.25
C GLY A 91 2.56 13.49 -5.91
N GLU A 92 2.68 14.78 -6.21
CA GLU A 92 1.56 15.52 -6.76
C GLU A 92 1.15 15.09 -8.15
N GLU A 93 2.12 14.68 -8.97
CA GLU A 93 1.81 14.36 -10.34
C GLU A 93 0.96 13.10 -10.48
N THR A 94 0.92 12.26 -9.46
CA THR A 94 0.11 11.03 -9.53
C THR A 94 -1.14 11.10 -8.67
N GLY A 95 -1.35 12.21 -7.97
CA GLY A 95 -2.41 12.29 -6.98
C GLY A 95 -3.81 12.17 -7.56
N MET A 96 -4.00 12.52 -8.82
CA MET A 96 -5.32 12.53 -9.43
C MET A 96 -5.51 11.40 -10.44
N LEU A 97 -4.55 10.49 -10.54
CA LEU A 97 -4.61 9.44 -11.56
C LEU A 97 -5.44 8.24 -11.13
N SER A 98 -5.49 7.95 -9.83
CA SER A 98 -6.17 6.77 -9.32
C SER A 98 -6.42 6.95 -7.85
N ASP A 99 -7.28 6.08 -7.28
CA ASP A 99 -7.52 6.03 -5.83
C ASP A 99 -6.24 5.71 -5.07
N HIS A 100 -5.39 4.92 -5.68
CA HIS A 100 -4.13 4.49 -5.08
C HIS A 100 -2.97 5.13 -5.79
N TYR A 101 -1.87 5.31 -5.07
CA TYR A 101 -0.63 5.72 -5.68
C TYR A 101 0.09 4.48 -6.21
N PRO A 102 0.73 4.57 -7.36
CA PRO A 102 1.45 3.42 -7.92
C PRO A 102 2.66 3.06 -7.06
N VAL A 103 2.94 1.78 -6.96
CA VAL A 103 4.17 1.30 -6.36
C VAL A 103 4.93 0.52 -7.42
N MET A 104 6.24 0.65 -7.42
CA MET A 104 7.10 0.09 -8.45
C MET A 104 8.32 -0.57 -7.81
N ALA A 105 8.76 -1.66 -8.38
CA ALA A 105 10.02 -2.28 -8.01
C ALA A 105 10.76 -2.65 -9.30
N GLU A 106 12.05 -2.43 -9.27
CA GLU A 106 12.89 -2.64 -10.44
C GLU A 106 13.93 -3.71 -10.11
N PHE A 107 14.05 -4.70 -10.99
CA PHE A 107 14.96 -5.81 -10.78
C PHE A 107 15.93 -5.90 -11.94
N LYS A 108 17.18 -6.21 -11.62
CA LYS A 108 18.17 -6.43 -12.64
C LYS A 108 18.33 -7.93 -12.84
N LEU A 109 17.82 -8.43 -13.96
CA LEU A 109 17.91 -9.84 -14.28
C LEU A 109 19.09 -10.03 -15.22
N ASP A 110 19.77 -11.14 -15.08
CA ASP A 110 20.98 -11.39 -15.86
C ASP A 110 20.75 -11.56 -17.33
#